data_8237680112f2f73a3f78656edb1d0c75
#
_entry.id   8237680112f2f73a3f78656edb1d0c75
#
_cell.length_a   1.000
_cell.length_b   1.000
_cell.length_c   1.000
_cell.angle_alpha   90.00
_cell.angle_beta   90.00
_cell.angle_gamma   90.00
#
_symmetry.space_group_name_H-M   'P 1'
#
loop_
_entity.id
_entity.type
_entity.pdbx_description
1 polymer ?
#
loop_
_entity_poly.entity_id
_entity_poly.type
_entity_poly.pdbx_seq_one_letter_code
_entity_poly.pdbx_strand_id
1 'polypeptide(L)'
;MIQVIPAIDIIDGKCVRLTRGDYDSSRVYGDNPVDIARRFSDAGCRQLHVVDLDGARSSHIVNYRTLENIASHTSLVIDFGG
;
A
#
# COMPACT_ATOMS: atom_id res chain seq x y z
N MET A 1 -0.99 14.52 20.63
CA MET A 1 -0.51 13.20 20.16
C MET A 1 -0.36 13.23 18.65
N ILE A 2 0.80 12.80 18.16
CA ILE A 2 1.03 12.72 16.71
C ILE A 2 0.48 11.38 16.22
N GLN A 3 -0.40 11.44 15.24
CA GLN A 3 -0.91 10.23 14.59
C GLN A 3 -0.04 9.91 13.38
N VAL A 4 0.52 8.71 13.36
CA VAL A 4 1.32 8.24 12.23
C VAL A 4 0.41 7.50 11.27
N ILE A 5 0.41 7.91 10.00
CA ILE A 5 -0.33 7.25 8.93
C ILE A 5 0.71 6.63 7.99
N PRO A 6 0.92 5.31 8.07
CA PRO A 6 1.86 4.68 7.16
C PRO A 6 1.33 4.70 5.73
N ALA A 7 2.25 4.60 4.77
CA ALA A 7 1.94 4.51 3.36
C ALA A 7 2.67 3.32 2.77
N ILE A 8 2.00 2.60 1.87
CA ILE A 8 2.62 1.53 1.09
C ILE A 8 2.39 1.78 -0.39
N ASP A 9 3.42 1.49 -1.18
CA ASP A 9 3.37 1.57 -2.62
C ASP A 9 3.20 0.17 -3.21
N ILE A 10 2.35 0.02 -4.21
CA ILE A 10 2.04 -1.27 -4.81
C ILE A 10 2.37 -1.25 -6.30
N ILE A 11 3.17 -2.22 -6.74
CA ILE A 11 3.41 -2.53 -8.15
C ILE A 11 3.19 -4.02 -8.33
N ASP A 12 2.37 -4.39 -9.31
CA ASP A 12 2.08 -5.79 -9.66
C ASP A 12 1.65 -6.60 -8.43
N GLY A 13 0.81 -6.01 -7.59
CA GLY A 13 0.28 -6.66 -6.39
C GLY A 13 1.27 -6.82 -5.25
N LYS A 14 2.46 -6.22 -5.33
CA LYS A 14 3.51 -6.35 -4.31
C LYS A 14 3.86 -5.01 -3.71
N CYS A 15 4.23 -5.02 -2.42
CA CYS A 15 4.74 -3.83 -1.77
C CYS A 15 6.15 -3.52 -2.23
N VAL A 16 6.37 -2.29 -2.65
CA VAL A 16 7.67 -1.85 -3.18
C VAL A 16 8.10 -0.55 -2.50
N ARG A 17 9.37 -0.23 -2.64
CA ARG A 17 9.93 1.06 -2.28
C ARG A 17 10.61 1.65 -3.50
N LEU A 18 10.26 2.90 -3.82
CA LEU A 18 10.90 3.64 -4.89
C LEU A 18 11.97 4.56 -4.31
N THR A 19 13.11 4.69 -4.99
CA THR A 19 14.10 5.69 -4.66
C THR A 19 13.79 6.94 -5.46
N ARG A 20 13.45 8.03 -4.74
CA ARG A 20 13.11 9.34 -5.34
C ARG A 20 11.98 9.26 -6.37
N GLY A 21 11.05 8.32 -6.19
CA GLY A 21 9.93 8.14 -7.11
C GLY A 21 10.29 7.47 -8.43
N ASP A 22 11.49 6.95 -8.57
CA ASP A 22 11.95 6.29 -9.80
C ASP A 22 11.49 4.83 -9.82
N TYR A 23 10.62 4.50 -10.78
CA TYR A 23 10.08 3.13 -10.91
C TYR A 23 11.17 2.11 -11.23
N ASP A 24 12.23 2.51 -11.94
CA ASP A 24 13.33 1.61 -12.28
C ASP A 24 14.16 1.23 -11.06
N SER A 25 14.10 2.02 -9.99
CA SER A 25 14.77 1.71 -8.73
C SER A 25 13.87 0.99 -7.73
N SER A 26 12.68 0.55 -8.16
CA SER A 26 11.74 -0.12 -7.26
C SER A 26 12.34 -1.40 -6.68
N ARG A 27 12.06 -1.63 -5.39
CA ARG A 27 12.49 -2.86 -4.71
C ARG A 27 11.29 -3.43 -3.97
N VAL A 28 11.07 -4.72 -4.15
CA VAL A 28 10.04 -5.45 -3.42
C VAL A 28 10.55 -5.68 -1.99
N TYR A 29 9.85 -5.15 -0.99
CA TYR A 29 10.19 -5.41 0.41
C TYR A 29 9.14 -6.26 1.13
N GLY A 30 8.09 -6.65 0.43
CA GLY A 30 7.06 -7.54 0.94
C GLY A 30 6.23 -8.09 -0.20
N ASP A 31 6.09 -9.40 -0.28
CA ASP A 31 5.32 -10.04 -1.34
C ASP A 31 3.82 -9.96 -1.10
N ASN A 32 3.41 -9.81 0.17
CA ASN A 32 2.00 -9.82 0.53
C ASN A 32 1.61 -8.53 1.24
N PRO A 33 0.95 -7.59 0.52
CA PRO A 33 0.50 -6.34 1.11
C PRO A 33 -0.44 -6.52 2.30
N VAL A 34 -1.23 -7.59 2.34
CA VAL A 34 -2.12 -7.88 3.47
C VAL A 34 -1.33 -8.13 4.74
N ASP A 35 -0.23 -8.89 4.67
CA ASP A 35 0.62 -9.16 5.84
C ASP A 35 1.24 -7.86 6.36
N ILE A 36 1.69 -7.00 5.46
CA ILE A 36 2.28 -5.71 5.84
C ILE A 36 1.23 -4.82 6.49
N ALA A 37 0.04 -4.76 5.92
CA ALA A 37 -1.08 -4.00 6.48
C ALA A 37 -1.46 -4.51 7.87
N ARG A 38 -1.47 -5.83 8.06
CA ARG A 38 -1.74 -6.43 9.36
C ARG A 38 -0.71 -6.03 10.41
N ARG A 39 0.56 -5.95 10.04
CA ARG A 39 1.62 -5.50 10.95
C ARG A 39 1.36 -4.08 11.42
N PHE A 40 0.93 -3.18 10.54
CA PHE A 40 0.58 -1.82 10.92
C PHE A 40 -0.65 -1.81 11.83
N SER A 41 -1.65 -2.60 11.52
CA SER A 41 -2.86 -2.71 12.35
C SER A 41 -2.50 -3.24 13.75
N ASP A 42 -1.67 -4.27 13.83
CA ASP A 42 -1.24 -4.87 15.10
C ASP A 42 -0.39 -3.89 15.91
N ALA A 43 0.33 -2.99 15.26
CA ALA A 43 1.12 -1.95 15.92
C ALA A 43 0.27 -0.77 16.41
N GLY A 44 -1.05 -0.79 16.20
CA GLY A 44 -1.95 0.24 16.67
C GLY A 44 -2.31 1.30 15.66
N CYS A 45 -1.87 1.18 14.42
CA CYS A 45 -2.28 2.11 13.36
C CYS A 45 -3.76 1.92 13.03
N ARG A 46 -4.46 3.01 12.73
CA ARG A 46 -5.87 2.98 12.38
C ARG A 46 -6.12 3.28 10.92
N GLN A 47 -5.18 3.94 10.26
CA GLN A 47 -5.28 4.38 8.89
C GLN A 47 -4.07 3.90 8.11
N LEU A 48 -4.27 3.65 6.82
CA LEU A 48 -3.21 3.25 5.91
C LEU A 48 -3.43 3.96 4.58
N HIS A 49 -2.39 4.60 4.07
CA HIS A 49 -2.40 5.18 2.73
C HIS A 49 -1.81 4.16 1.76
N VAL A 50 -2.58 3.76 0.75
CA VAL A 50 -2.16 2.78 -0.25
C VAL A 50 -2.04 3.49 -1.59
N VAL A 51 -0.87 3.41 -2.21
CA VAL A 51 -0.61 4.02 -3.50
C VAL A 51 -0.48 2.92 -4.56
N ASP A 52 -1.39 2.96 -5.54
CA ASP A 52 -1.34 2.08 -6.70
C ASP A 52 -0.45 2.71 -7.77
N LEU A 53 0.82 2.31 -7.78
CA LEU A 53 1.79 2.88 -8.73
C LEU A 53 1.50 2.45 -10.17
N ASP A 54 0.92 1.27 -10.37
CA ASP A 54 0.47 0.85 -11.71
C ASP A 54 -0.70 1.72 -12.17
N GLY A 55 -1.62 2.02 -11.26
CA GLY A 55 -2.75 2.90 -11.54
C GLY A 55 -2.29 4.31 -11.88
N ALA A 56 -1.30 4.82 -11.16
CA ALA A 56 -0.74 6.16 -11.43
C ALA A 56 -0.16 6.26 -12.83
N ARG A 57 0.45 5.18 -13.33
CA ARG A 57 1.04 5.13 -14.68
C ARG A 57 0.01 4.95 -15.78
N SER A 58 -1.09 4.27 -15.49
CA SER A 58 -2.11 3.91 -16.48
C SER A 58 -3.36 4.76 -16.41
N SER A 59 -3.46 5.67 -15.44
CA SER A 59 -4.60 6.56 -15.20
C SER A 59 -5.89 5.83 -14.85
N HIS A 60 -5.80 4.60 -14.35
CA HIS A 60 -6.95 3.86 -13.83
C HIS A 60 -6.50 2.92 -12.72
N ILE A 61 -7.44 2.45 -11.91
CA ILE A 61 -7.11 1.55 -10.79
C ILE A 61 -6.72 0.19 -11.35
N VAL A 62 -5.51 -0.28 -11.03
CA VAL A 62 -4.99 -1.56 -11.48
C VAL A 62 -4.99 -2.59 -10.34
N ASN A 63 -4.54 -2.18 -9.14
CA ASN A 63 -4.38 -3.10 -8.02
C ASN A 63 -5.59 -3.11 -7.08
N TYR A 64 -6.82 -2.98 -7.62
CA TYR A 64 -8.01 -2.89 -6.77
C TYR A 64 -8.26 -4.18 -5.97
N ARG A 65 -7.89 -5.34 -6.51
CA ARG A 65 -8.05 -6.61 -5.81
C ARG A 65 -7.16 -6.69 -4.57
N THR A 66 -5.93 -6.16 -4.68
CA THR A 66 -5.03 -6.03 -3.53
C THR A 66 -5.63 -5.12 -2.49
N LEU A 67 -6.20 -3.99 -2.91
CA LEU A 67 -6.87 -3.06 -2.03
C LEU A 67 -8.04 -3.71 -1.29
N GLU A 68 -8.89 -4.48 -1.99
CA GLU A 68 -9.98 -5.22 -1.39
C GLU A 68 -9.48 -6.22 -0.34
N ASN A 69 -8.40 -6.93 -0.63
CA ASN A 69 -7.83 -7.91 0.28
C ASN A 69 -7.34 -7.23 1.57
N ILE A 70 -6.68 -6.09 1.45
CA ILE A 70 -6.24 -5.31 2.61
C ILE A 70 -7.46 -4.88 3.44
N ALA A 71 -8.48 -4.33 2.80
CA ALA A 71 -9.66 -3.81 3.47
C ALA A 71 -10.45 -4.91 4.18
N SER A 72 -10.51 -6.12 3.58
CA SER A 72 -11.29 -7.23 4.14
C SER A 72 -10.56 -8.00 5.23
N HIS A 73 -9.22 -7.89 5.31
CA HIS A 73 -8.41 -8.63 6.28
C HIS A 73 -7.88 -7.77 7.42
N THR A 74 -8.17 -6.49 7.42
CA THR A 74 -7.77 -5.54 8.48
C THR A 74 -8.94 -4.65 8.83
N SER A 75 -8.84 -3.96 9.98
CA SER A 75 -9.80 -2.93 10.37
C SER A 75 -9.30 -1.52 10.03
N LEU A 76 -8.25 -1.42 9.23
CA LEU A 76 -7.68 -0.14 8.85
C LEU A 76 -8.64 0.66 7.96
N VAL A 77 -8.65 1.96 8.16
CA VAL A 77 -9.28 2.89 7.23
C VAL A 77 -8.28 3.13 6.10
N ILE A 78 -8.66 2.77 4.89
CA ILE A 78 -7.77 2.83 3.73
C ILE A 78 -8.00 4.13 2.98
N ASP A 79 -6.91 4.90 2.80
CA ASP A 79 -6.89 6.05 1.91
C ASP A 79 -6.12 5.62 0.66
N PHE A 80 -6.80 5.62 -0.48
CA PHE A 80 -6.29 5.04 -1.71
C PHE A 80 -5.97 6.15 -2.70
N GLY A 81 -4.75 6.11 -3.25
CA GLY A 81 -4.30 7.05 -4.25
C GLY A 81 -3.42 6.38 -5.30
N GLY A 82 -3.05 7.15 -6.31
CA GLY A 82 -2.16 6.62 -7.33
C GLY A 82 -2.32 7.26 -8.68
#